data_454d1c589cf6aca9a606633faa8d0adf
#
_entry.id   454d1c589cf6aca9a606633faa8d0adf
#
_cell.length_a   1.000
_cell.length_b   1.000
_cell.length_c   1.000
_cell.angle_alpha   90.00
_cell.angle_beta   90.00
_cell.angle_gamma   90.00
#
_symmetry.space_group_name_H-M   'P 1'
#
loop_
_entity.id
_entity.type
_entity.pdbx_description
1 polymer ?
#
loop_
_entity_poly.entity_id
_entity_poly.type
_entity_poly.pdbx_seq_one_letter_code
_entity_poly.pdbx_strand_id
1 'polypeptide(L)'
;MRLNSSISPRSETFRANRDANLAALETVRAAAGLALIGGGDKARALHKSRGKLLPRERIDRLLDPGSPFLEIGLFAAHDLYDGASPSAGLIAGIGRVEGQEVMVVCNDATVKGGTYFPMTVKKHLRAQEIAAQNRLPCVYLVDSGGANLPNQDEVFPDRDHFGRIFFNQANMSADGIAQIAVVMGSCTAGGAYVPAMSDVTIIVKDQGTIFLAGPPLVRAATGEVVSAEELGGGDVHTRLSGVADLLAEDDAHALLLARRAVASLNRRKTAPVVLQTPEPPAYDPEDLLGIVPAETKTPYDIREVIARTVDGSRFDEFKPRYGTTIVC
;
A
#
# COMPACT_ATOMS: atom_id res chain seq x y z
N MET A 1 -10.89 -14.44 32.06
CA MET A 1 -10.71 -15.89 32.40
C MET A 1 -9.90 -16.56 31.30
N ARG A 2 -9.03 -17.57 31.58
CA ARG A 2 -8.33 -18.31 30.53
C ARG A 2 -9.31 -19.33 29.91
N LEU A 3 -9.40 -19.34 28.59
CA LEU A 3 -10.21 -20.29 27.84
C LEU A 3 -9.55 -21.68 27.87
N ASN A 4 -10.36 -22.74 27.95
CA ASN A 4 -9.92 -24.11 27.84
C ASN A 4 -10.31 -24.64 26.46
N SER A 5 -9.38 -25.29 25.76
CA SER A 5 -9.63 -25.94 24.48
C SER A 5 -10.06 -27.40 24.66
N SER A 6 -11.07 -27.79 23.91
CA SER A 6 -11.52 -29.18 23.80
C SER A 6 -11.07 -29.86 22.50
N ILE A 7 -10.31 -29.17 21.67
CA ILE A 7 -9.87 -29.65 20.35
C ILE A 7 -8.83 -30.77 20.50
N SER A 8 -9.02 -31.83 19.71
CA SER A 8 -8.04 -32.89 19.55
C SER A 8 -7.41 -32.84 18.16
N PRO A 9 -6.13 -32.41 18.03
CA PRO A 9 -5.44 -32.40 16.73
C PRO A 9 -5.27 -33.79 16.08
N ARG A 10 -5.53 -34.85 16.85
CA ARG A 10 -5.45 -36.23 16.37
C ARG A 10 -6.77 -36.74 15.81
N SER A 11 -7.87 -36.01 15.96
CA SER A 11 -9.19 -36.44 15.44
C SER A 11 -9.19 -36.45 13.91
N GLU A 12 -10.01 -37.32 13.33
CA GLU A 12 -10.18 -37.44 11.88
C GLU A 12 -10.77 -36.15 11.31
N THR A 13 -11.77 -35.56 11.97
CA THR A 13 -12.38 -34.28 11.57
C THR A 13 -11.38 -33.16 11.53
N PHE A 14 -10.50 -33.01 12.55
CA PHE A 14 -9.46 -32.02 12.58
C PHE A 14 -8.50 -32.14 11.39
N ARG A 15 -8.05 -33.36 11.09
CA ARG A 15 -7.16 -33.61 9.95
C ARG A 15 -7.82 -33.30 8.62
N ALA A 16 -9.07 -33.74 8.43
CA ALA A 16 -9.82 -33.47 7.21
C ALA A 16 -10.03 -31.96 6.98
N ASN A 17 -10.39 -31.19 8.02
CA ASN A 17 -10.51 -29.74 7.94
C ASN A 17 -9.16 -29.09 7.60
N ARG A 18 -8.07 -29.53 8.27
CA ARG A 18 -6.73 -29.01 8.03
C ARG A 18 -6.30 -29.20 6.58
N ASP A 19 -6.48 -30.38 6.04
CA ASP A 19 -6.10 -30.69 4.65
C ASP A 19 -6.90 -29.83 3.65
N ALA A 20 -8.21 -29.68 3.88
CA ALA A 20 -9.07 -28.84 3.04
C ALA A 20 -8.69 -27.34 3.12
N ASN A 21 -8.43 -26.84 4.32
CA ASN A 21 -8.02 -25.44 4.52
C ASN A 21 -6.63 -25.15 3.94
N LEU A 22 -5.69 -26.10 4.06
CA LEU A 22 -4.37 -25.95 3.43
C LEU A 22 -4.49 -25.91 1.90
N ALA A 23 -5.31 -26.75 1.30
CA ALA A 23 -5.56 -26.73 -0.15
C ALA A 23 -6.18 -25.41 -0.61
N ALA A 24 -7.15 -24.86 0.15
CA ALA A 24 -7.74 -23.56 -0.13
C ALA A 24 -6.72 -22.42 0.01
N LEU A 25 -5.87 -22.45 1.05
CA LEU A 25 -4.81 -21.46 1.27
C LEU A 25 -3.76 -21.48 0.16
N GLU A 26 -3.45 -22.65 -0.42
CA GLU A 26 -2.49 -22.73 -1.53
C GLU A 26 -2.95 -21.95 -2.75
N THR A 27 -4.24 -21.98 -3.07
CA THR A 27 -4.83 -21.16 -4.13
C THR A 27 -4.65 -19.66 -3.85
N VAL A 28 -4.90 -19.23 -2.61
CA VAL A 28 -4.72 -17.83 -2.18
C VAL A 28 -3.24 -17.43 -2.22
N ARG A 29 -2.34 -18.31 -1.77
CA ARG A 29 -0.88 -18.06 -1.80
C ARG A 29 -0.34 -17.94 -3.23
N ALA A 30 -0.82 -18.77 -4.15
CA ALA A 30 -0.46 -18.67 -5.56
C ALA A 30 -0.89 -17.32 -6.16
N ALA A 31 -2.13 -16.90 -5.91
CA ALA A 31 -2.61 -15.58 -6.33
C ALA A 31 -1.82 -14.44 -5.68
N ALA A 32 -1.49 -14.55 -4.39
CA ALA A 32 -0.64 -13.59 -3.70
C ALA A 32 0.76 -13.52 -4.32
N GLY A 33 1.35 -14.66 -4.66
CA GLY A 33 2.64 -14.74 -5.33
C GLY A 33 2.68 -13.93 -6.63
N LEU A 34 1.65 -14.06 -7.47
CA LEU A 34 1.52 -13.27 -8.69
C LEU A 34 1.41 -11.76 -8.42
N ALA A 35 0.58 -11.39 -7.45
CA ALA A 35 0.42 -9.99 -7.05
C ALA A 35 1.71 -9.37 -6.47
N LEU A 36 2.49 -10.16 -5.71
CA LEU A 36 3.76 -9.73 -5.12
C LEU A 36 4.88 -9.54 -6.14
N ILE A 37 4.86 -10.27 -7.25
CA ILE A 37 5.85 -10.11 -8.33
C ILE A 37 5.66 -8.77 -9.05
N GLY A 38 4.42 -8.28 -9.18
CA GLY A 38 4.11 -7.08 -9.94
C GLY A 38 4.22 -7.32 -11.45
N GLY A 39 4.97 -6.48 -12.16
CA GLY A 39 5.25 -6.67 -13.58
C GLY A 39 6.14 -7.87 -13.86
N GLY A 40 5.98 -8.47 -15.04
CA GLY A 40 6.78 -9.64 -15.45
C GLY A 40 8.28 -9.38 -15.51
N ASP A 41 9.07 -10.45 -15.62
CA ASP A 41 10.53 -10.42 -15.52
C ASP A 41 11.20 -9.41 -16.46
N LYS A 42 10.70 -9.28 -17.70
CA LYS A 42 11.23 -8.30 -18.67
C LYS A 42 11.05 -6.85 -18.16
N ALA A 43 9.89 -6.52 -17.62
CA ALA A 43 9.61 -5.18 -17.10
C ALA A 43 10.45 -4.88 -15.85
N ARG A 44 10.60 -5.86 -14.97
CA ARG A 44 11.44 -5.76 -13.76
C ARG A 44 12.92 -5.61 -14.12
N ALA A 45 13.42 -6.40 -15.07
CA ALA A 45 14.80 -6.29 -15.57
C ALA A 45 15.07 -4.91 -16.18
N LEU A 46 14.14 -4.41 -17.01
CA LEU A 46 14.24 -3.06 -17.59
C LEU A 46 14.21 -1.97 -16.50
N HIS A 47 13.39 -2.13 -15.47
CA HIS A 47 13.33 -1.21 -14.33
C HIS A 47 14.69 -1.15 -13.60
N LYS A 48 15.24 -2.32 -13.27
CA LYS A 48 16.56 -2.42 -12.63
C LYS A 48 17.72 -1.91 -13.50
N SER A 49 17.67 -2.12 -14.81
CA SER A 49 18.72 -1.62 -15.74
C SER A 49 18.80 -0.09 -15.80
N ARG A 50 17.75 0.60 -15.34
CA ARG A 50 17.70 2.07 -15.19
C ARG A 50 18.22 2.55 -13.83
N GLY A 51 18.81 1.68 -13.02
CA GLY A 51 19.31 2.02 -11.67
C GLY A 51 18.23 2.14 -10.59
N LYS A 52 16.98 1.79 -10.92
CA LYS A 52 15.85 1.93 -9.99
C LYS A 52 15.68 0.72 -9.07
N LEU A 53 15.34 0.96 -7.82
CA LEU A 53 14.87 -0.07 -6.91
C LEU A 53 13.46 -0.54 -7.33
N LEU A 54 13.17 -1.84 -7.18
CA LEU A 54 11.80 -2.33 -7.36
C LEU A 54 10.85 -1.71 -6.30
N PRO A 55 9.56 -1.57 -6.59
CA PRO A 55 8.62 -0.91 -5.67
C PRO A 55 8.64 -1.48 -4.25
N ARG A 56 8.70 -2.80 -4.10
CA ARG A 56 8.78 -3.44 -2.76
C ARG A 56 10.13 -3.21 -2.09
N GLU A 57 11.23 -3.17 -2.85
CA GLU A 57 12.56 -2.80 -2.33
C GLU A 57 12.58 -1.33 -1.83
N ARG A 58 11.82 -0.43 -2.50
CA ARG A 58 11.63 0.95 -2.05
C ARG A 58 10.89 1.00 -0.70
N ILE A 59 9.81 0.24 -0.56
CA ILE A 59 9.03 0.18 0.68
C ILE A 59 9.88 -0.41 1.82
N ASP A 60 10.55 -1.53 1.58
CA ASP A 60 11.39 -2.18 2.60
C ASP A 60 12.49 -1.24 3.13
N ARG A 61 13.08 -0.40 2.27
CA ARG A 61 14.09 0.58 2.68
C ARG A 61 13.51 1.83 3.33
N LEU A 62 12.26 2.17 3.03
CA LEU A 62 11.56 3.29 3.66
C LEU A 62 11.19 2.97 5.10
N LEU A 63 10.71 1.76 5.35
CA LEU A 63 10.21 1.33 6.65
C LEU A 63 11.33 1.11 7.68
N ASP A 64 10.96 1.15 8.95
CA ASP A 64 11.87 0.82 10.03
C ASP A 64 12.22 -0.67 9.99
N PRO A 65 13.51 -1.04 10.17
CA PRO A 65 13.93 -2.42 10.13
C PRO A 65 13.12 -3.31 11.07
N GLY A 66 12.58 -4.41 10.57
CA GLY A 66 11.79 -5.37 11.35
C GLY A 66 10.38 -4.89 11.71
N SER A 67 9.95 -3.71 11.27
CA SER A 67 8.56 -3.29 11.48
C SER A 67 7.62 -3.97 10.49
N PRO A 68 6.38 -4.31 10.90
CA PRO A 68 5.41 -4.90 10.00
C PRO A 68 4.91 -3.87 8.97
N PHE A 69 4.54 -4.36 7.79
CA PHE A 69 3.80 -3.61 6.78
C PHE A 69 2.41 -4.20 6.59
N LEU A 70 1.38 -3.45 6.96
CA LEU A 70 -0.01 -3.84 6.75
C LEU A 70 -0.43 -3.44 5.34
N GLU A 71 -0.19 -4.32 4.37
CA GLU A 71 -0.56 -4.08 2.97
C GLU A 71 -2.08 -4.12 2.78
N ILE A 72 -2.61 -3.14 2.03
CA ILE A 72 -4.03 -2.99 1.74
C ILE A 72 -4.30 -3.43 0.31
N GLY A 73 -5.30 -4.29 0.11
CA GLY A 73 -5.78 -4.67 -1.22
C GLY A 73 -4.72 -5.34 -2.09
N LEU A 74 -3.96 -6.31 -1.55
CA LEU A 74 -3.00 -7.10 -2.32
C LEU A 74 -3.64 -7.73 -3.57
N PHE A 75 -4.88 -8.20 -3.46
CA PHE A 75 -5.64 -8.83 -4.55
C PHE A 75 -6.49 -7.85 -5.38
N ALA A 76 -6.28 -6.54 -5.23
CA ALA A 76 -6.99 -5.56 -6.05
C ALA A 76 -6.70 -5.80 -7.54
N ALA A 77 -7.74 -5.76 -8.37
CA ALA A 77 -7.72 -6.08 -9.80
C ALA A 77 -7.37 -7.57 -10.11
N HIS A 78 -7.48 -8.49 -9.13
CA HIS A 78 -7.38 -9.93 -9.43
C HIS A 78 -8.44 -10.30 -10.48
N ASP A 79 -8.02 -11.02 -11.51
CA ASP A 79 -8.84 -11.42 -12.66
C ASP A 79 -9.49 -10.27 -13.46
N LEU A 80 -9.07 -9.01 -13.24
CA LEU A 80 -9.48 -7.89 -14.06
C LEU A 80 -8.41 -7.52 -15.09
N TYR A 81 -8.82 -6.86 -16.17
CA TYR A 81 -7.93 -6.35 -17.22
C TYR A 81 -7.03 -7.42 -17.83
N ASP A 82 -7.54 -8.65 -18.01
CA ASP A 82 -6.79 -9.81 -18.50
C ASP A 82 -5.48 -10.05 -17.73
N GLY A 83 -5.49 -9.79 -16.42
CA GLY A 83 -4.32 -9.92 -15.55
C GLY A 83 -3.25 -8.84 -15.74
N ALA A 84 -3.51 -7.80 -16.53
CA ALA A 84 -2.50 -6.80 -16.88
C ALA A 84 -2.11 -5.86 -15.72
N SER A 85 -2.86 -5.85 -14.62
CA SER A 85 -2.66 -4.93 -13.49
C SER A 85 -2.68 -5.65 -12.13
N PRO A 86 -1.70 -6.54 -11.85
CA PRO A 86 -1.63 -7.23 -10.56
C PRO A 86 -1.51 -6.21 -9.43
N SER A 87 -2.21 -6.49 -8.30
CA SER A 87 -2.33 -5.56 -7.16
C SER A 87 -2.77 -4.14 -7.56
N ALA A 88 -3.53 -4.04 -8.67
CA ALA A 88 -3.94 -2.78 -9.30
C ALA A 88 -2.78 -1.85 -9.68
N GLY A 89 -1.56 -2.36 -9.92
CA GLY A 89 -0.37 -1.57 -10.24
C GLY A 89 0.05 -0.59 -9.14
N LEU A 90 -0.40 -0.80 -7.91
CA LEU A 90 -0.19 0.08 -6.77
C LEU A 90 0.00 -0.72 -5.48
N ILE A 91 1.07 -0.47 -4.74
CA ILE A 91 1.26 -1.03 -3.40
C ILE A 91 0.85 0.04 -2.40
N ALA A 92 -0.10 -0.27 -1.53
CA ALA A 92 -0.53 0.64 -0.48
C ALA A 92 -0.61 -0.10 0.85
N GLY A 93 -0.28 0.59 1.95
CA GLY A 93 -0.33 -0.02 3.27
C GLY A 93 0.17 0.90 4.37
N ILE A 94 0.00 0.45 5.61
CA ILE A 94 0.46 1.15 6.80
C ILE A 94 1.77 0.51 7.26
N GLY A 95 2.79 1.34 7.45
CA GLY A 95 4.08 0.92 7.97
C GLY A 95 4.64 1.94 8.96
N ARG A 96 5.76 1.63 9.57
CA ARG A 96 6.43 2.52 10.51
C ARG A 96 7.68 3.11 9.88
N VAL A 97 7.80 4.43 9.97
CA VAL A 97 8.96 5.21 9.49
C VAL A 97 9.39 6.14 10.62
N GLU A 98 10.63 6.04 11.06
CA GLU A 98 11.15 6.82 12.21
C GLU A 98 10.22 6.76 13.43
N GLY A 99 9.74 5.56 13.74
CA GLY A 99 8.83 5.29 14.86
C GLY A 99 7.39 5.78 14.66
N GLN A 100 7.06 6.42 13.54
CA GLN A 100 5.74 6.96 13.23
C GLN A 100 4.99 6.08 12.24
N GLU A 101 3.71 5.81 12.50
CA GLU A 101 2.83 5.14 11.55
C GLU A 101 2.49 6.08 10.39
N VAL A 102 2.70 5.60 9.18
CA VAL A 102 2.42 6.33 7.93
C VAL A 102 1.63 5.47 6.96
N MET A 103 0.84 6.10 6.11
CA MET A 103 0.28 5.46 4.92
C MET A 103 1.29 5.57 3.79
N VAL A 104 1.76 4.44 3.28
CA VAL A 104 2.62 4.38 2.09
C VAL A 104 1.77 4.06 0.87
N VAL A 105 1.97 4.82 -0.21
CA VAL A 105 1.35 4.60 -1.53
C VAL A 105 2.46 4.59 -2.56
N CYS A 106 2.72 3.45 -3.17
CA CYS A 106 3.83 3.26 -4.11
C CYS A 106 3.32 2.78 -5.46
N ASN A 107 3.55 3.53 -6.52
CA ASN A 107 3.27 3.08 -7.88
C ASN A 107 4.19 1.93 -8.26
N ASP A 108 3.64 0.90 -8.90
CA ASP A 108 4.45 -0.15 -9.53
C ASP A 108 4.66 0.17 -11.02
N ALA A 109 5.76 0.85 -11.32
CA ALA A 109 6.10 1.20 -12.70
C ALA A 109 6.46 -0.02 -13.56
N THR A 110 6.67 -1.20 -12.97
CA THR A 110 6.82 -2.46 -13.73
C THR A 110 5.50 -2.95 -14.29
N VAL A 111 4.37 -2.48 -13.74
CA VAL A 111 3.00 -2.74 -14.20
C VAL A 111 2.54 -1.58 -15.08
N LYS A 112 2.57 -1.78 -16.39
CA LYS A 112 2.11 -0.78 -17.39
C LYS A 112 2.65 0.64 -17.14
N GLY A 113 3.91 0.77 -16.71
CA GLY A 113 4.53 2.08 -16.45
C GLY A 113 3.91 2.85 -15.28
N GLY A 114 3.30 2.18 -14.32
CA GLY A 114 2.64 2.81 -13.17
C GLY A 114 1.38 3.60 -13.53
N THR A 115 0.75 3.30 -14.67
CA THR A 115 -0.49 3.97 -15.08
C THR A 115 -1.68 3.54 -14.23
N TYR A 116 -2.63 4.46 -14.04
CA TYR A 116 -3.82 4.25 -13.23
C TYR A 116 -4.95 3.64 -14.05
N PHE A 117 -5.30 2.42 -13.74
CA PHE A 117 -6.56 1.78 -14.12
C PHE A 117 -7.69 2.19 -13.17
N PRO A 118 -8.96 1.94 -13.49
CA PRO A 118 -10.07 2.25 -12.57
C PRO A 118 -9.87 1.65 -11.17
N MET A 119 -9.39 0.40 -11.08
CA MET A 119 -9.13 -0.24 -9.79
C MET A 119 -7.91 0.36 -9.06
N THR A 120 -6.92 0.88 -9.78
CA THR A 120 -5.79 1.61 -9.19
C THR A 120 -6.28 2.87 -8.47
N VAL A 121 -7.19 3.61 -9.11
CA VAL A 121 -7.84 4.80 -8.51
C VAL A 121 -8.59 4.41 -7.23
N LYS A 122 -9.43 3.38 -7.28
CA LYS A 122 -10.20 2.91 -6.10
C LYS A 122 -9.27 2.51 -4.94
N LYS A 123 -8.18 1.81 -5.24
CA LYS A 123 -7.18 1.41 -4.22
C LYS A 123 -6.50 2.63 -3.61
N HIS A 124 -6.10 3.61 -4.41
CA HIS A 124 -5.49 4.85 -3.93
C HIS A 124 -6.46 5.64 -3.04
N LEU A 125 -7.71 5.83 -3.49
CA LEU A 125 -8.75 6.52 -2.72
C LEU A 125 -9.01 5.81 -1.38
N ARG A 126 -9.04 4.48 -1.37
CA ARG A 126 -9.20 3.72 -0.13
C ARG A 126 -8.02 3.91 0.84
N ALA A 127 -6.79 3.96 0.32
CA ALA A 127 -5.62 4.26 1.12
C ALA A 127 -5.70 5.67 1.76
N GLN A 128 -6.09 6.68 0.98
CA GLN A 128 -6.29 8.04 1.49
C GLN A 128 -7.43 8.12 2.52
N GLU A 129 -8.54 7.42 2.30
CA GLU A 129 -9.64 7.35 3.26
C GLU A 129 -9.18 6.78 4.62
N ILE A 130 -8.44 5.66 4.59
CA ILE A 130 -7.87 5.06 5.81
C ILE A 130 -6.87 6.02 6.47
N ALA A 131 -6.02 6.68 5.68
CA ALA A 131 -5.08 7.66 6.18
C ALA A 131 -5.78 8.83 6.86
N ALA A 132 -6.83 9.39 6.25
CA ALA A 132 -7.61 10.47 6.81
C ALA A 132 -8.30 10.08 8.13
N GLN A 133 -8.99 8.92 8.14
CA GLN A 133 -9.69 8.40 9.33
C GLN A 133 -8.75 8.17 10.52
N ASN A 134 -7.52 7.75 10.26
CA ASN A 134 -6.52 7.47 11.29
C ASN A 134 -5.50 8.59 11.45
N ARG A 135 -5.65 9.70 10.71
CA ARG A 135 -4.73 10.85 10.69
C ARG A 135 -3.29 10.44 10.42
N LEU A 136 -3.06 9.50 9.51
CA LEU A 136 -1.72 9.02 9.14
C LEU A 136 -1.10 9.95 8.09
N PRO A 137 0.13 10.44 8.28
CA PRO A 137 0.89 11.08 7.21
C PRO A 137 0.97 10.15 6.01
N CYS A 138 0.87 10.69 4.79
CA CYS A 138 1.00 9.92 3.56
C CYS A 138 2.40 10.07 2.98
N VAL A 139 3.00 8.97 2.56
CA VAL A 139 4.25 8.93 1.80
C VAL A 139 3.96 8.30 0.45
N TYR A 140 4.05 9.11 -0.60
CA TYR A 140 3.82 8.70 -1.99
C TYR A 140 5.15 8.44 -2.68
N LEU A 141 5.43 7.20 -3.06
CA LEU A 141 6.58 6.83 -3.90
C LEU A 141 6.10 6.81 -5.36
N VAL A 142 6.31 7.93 -6.05
CA VAL A 142 5.65 8.20 -7.34
C VAL A 142 6.54 7.82 -8.51
N ASP A 143 6.02 6.96 -9.38
CA ASP A 143 6.62 6.56 -10.66
C ASP A 143 5.46 6.17 -11.59
N SER A 144 4.76 7.18 -12.17
CA SER A 144 3.45 7.01 -12.80
C SER A 144 3.32 7.73 -14.13
N GLY A 145 2.91 6.99 -15.14
CA GLY A 145 2.53 7.54 -16.44
C GLY A 145 1.17 8.26 -16.49
N GLY A 146 0.51 8.47 -15.35
CA GLY A 146 -0.83 9.06 -15.29
C GLY A 146 -1.95 8.06 -15.54
N ALA A 147 -3.08 8.49 -16.10
CA ALA A 147 -4.20 7.60 -16.36
C ALA A 147 -3.90 6.59 -17.48
N ASN A 148 -4.45 5.38 -17.35
CA ASN A 148 -4.44 4.41 -18.44
C ASN A 148 -5.40 4.89 -19.55
N LEU A 149 -4.86 5.35 -20.68
CA LEU A 149 -5.61 5.98 -21.73
C LEU A 149 -6.73 5.11 -22.35
N PRO A 150 -6.55 3.79 -22.55
CA PRO A 150 -7.62 2.93 -23.01
C PRO A 150 -8.85 2.86 -22.08
N ASN A 151 -8.68 3.16 -20.80
CA ASN A 151 -9.72 3.16 -19.77
C ASN A 151 -10.03 4.57 -19.24
N GLN A 152 -9.71 5.63 -19.98
CA GLN A 152 -9.87 7.00 -19.49
C GLN A 152 -11.33 7.38 -19.21
N ASP A 153 -12.27 6.81 -19.93
CA ASP A 153 -13.71 6.96 -19.74
C ASP A 153 -14.20 6.44 -18.37
N GLU A 154 -13.48 5.48 -17.78
CA GLU A 154 -13.76 4.96 -16.43
C GLU A 154 -12.86 5.56 -15.34
N VAL A 155 -11.90 6.43 -15.69
CA VAL A 155 -10.94 7.01 -14.74
C VAL A 155 -11.30 8.46 -14.37
N PHE A 156 -11.90 9.22 -15.28
CA PHE A 156 -12.16 10.66 -15.09
C PHE A 156 -13.62 11.08 -14.81
N PRO A 157 -14.66 10.30 -15.14
CA PRO A 157 -15.99 10.88 -15.35
C PRO A 157 -16.79 11.21 -14.09
N ASP A 158 -16.36 10.86 -12.88
CA ASP A 158 -17.17 11.05 -11.68
C ASP A 158 -16.35 11.57 -10.49
N ARG A 159 -17.08 11.96 -9.46
CA ARG A 159 -16.55 12.52 -8.19
C ARG A 159 -15.51 11.61 -7.53
N ASP A 160 -15.74 10.30 -7.49
CA ASP A 160 -14.89 9.33 -6.78
C ASP A 160 -13.92 8.62 -7.73
N HIS A 161 -13.36 9.38 -8.67
CA HIS A 161 -12.36 8.95 -9.63
C HIS A 161 -11.03 9.67 -9.45
N PHE A 162 -10.19 9.75 -10.50
CA PHE A 162 -8.80 10.20 -10.42
C PHE A 162 -8.66 11.60 -9.78
N GLY A 163 -9.54 12.54 -10.15
CA GLY A 163 -9.54 13.89 -9.55
C GLY A 163 -9.80 13.92 -8.06
N ARG A 164 -10.48 12.91 -7.51
CA ARG A 164 -10.72 12.80 -6.07
C ARG A 164 -9.45 12.58 -5.27
N ILE A 165 -8.42 11.96 -5.86
CA ILE A 165 -7.12 11.80 -5.22
C ILE A 165 -6.54 13.15 -4.83
N PHE A 166 -6.59 14.13 -5.73
CA PHE A 166 -6.06 15.47 -5.51
C PHE A 166 -6.88 16.26 -4.50
N PHE A 167 -8.21 16.14 -4.60
CA PHE A 167 -9.12 16.74 -3.62
C PHE A 167 -8.86 16.21 -2.21
N ASN A 168 -8.73 14.92 -2.06
CA ASN A 168 -8.42 14.31 -0.76
C ASN A 168 -7.06 14.77 -0.25
N GLN A 169 -6.04 14.80 -1.10
CA GLN A 169 -4.69 15.24 -0.73
C GLN A 169 -4.69 16.67 -0.21
N ALA A 170 -5.34 17.59 -0.92
CA ALA A 170 -5.45 19.00 -0.51
C ALA A 170 -6.20 19.15 0.82
N ASN A 171 -7.32 18.42 1.01
CA ASN A 171 -8.07 18.49 2.27
C ASN A 171 -7.31 17.86 3.44
N MET A 172 -6.62 16.73 3.22
CA MET A 172 -5.79 16.10 4.25
C MET A 172 -4.65 17.02 4.69
N SER A 173 -3.98 17.71 3.74
CA SER A 173 -2.97 18.73 4.05
C SER A 173 -3.57 19.86 4.88
N ALA A 174 -4.73 20.40 4.47
CA ALA A 174 -5.43 21.44 5.23
C ALA A 174 -5.82 21.01 6.65
N ASP A 175 -6.12 19.72 6.84
CA ASP A 175 -6.41 19.12 8.14
C ASP A 175 -5.15 18.78 8.97
N GLY A 176 -3.95 19.15 8.47
CA GLY A 176 -2.67 18.89 9.13
C GLY A 176 -2.23 17.42 9.06
N ILE A 177 -2.69 16.69 8.06
CA ILE A 177 -2.20 15.33 7.74
C ILE A 177 -1.16 15.48 6.63
N ALA A 178 0.11 15.40 6.99
CA ALA A 178 1.22 15.68 6.08
C ALA A 178 1.23 14.77 4.85
N GLN A 179 1.51 15.36 3.69
CA GLN A 179 1.59 14.73 2.39
C GLN A 179 3.05 14.84 1.90
N ILE A 180 3.75 13.72 1.80
CA ILE A 180 5.16 13.66 1.40
C ILE A 180 5.25 12.86 0.10
N ALA A 181 5.77 13.46 -0.97
CA ALA A 181 5.97 12.77 -2.23
C ALA A 181 7.46 12.58 -2.53
N VAL A 182 7.79 11.41 -3.08
CA VAL A 182 9.12 11.05 -3.56
C VAL A 182 8.99 10.67 -5.03
N VAL A 183 9.49 11.52 -5.91
CA VAL A 183 9.46 11.35 -7.37
C VAL A 183 10.63 10.49 -7.80
N MET A 184 10.35 9.21 -8.00
CA MET A 184 11.35 8.17 -8.29
C MET A 184 11.28 7.69 -9.75
N GLY A 185 10.63 8.45 -10.59
CA GLY A 185 10.48 8.17 -12.00
C GLY A 185 9.61 9.21 -12.70
N SER A 186 9.07 8.86 -13.85
CA SER A 186 8.21 9.77 -14.59
C SER A 186 6.90 10.03 -13.84
N CYS A 187 6.55 11.30 -13.66
CA CYS A 187 5.25 11.74 -13.17
C CYS A 187 4.59 12.59 -14.26
N THR A 188 3.73 11.95 -15.06
CA THR A 188 3.16 12.57 -16.26
C THR A 188 1.67 12.77 -16.12
N ALA A 189 1.15 13.86 -16.69
CA ALA A 189 -0.26 14.23 -16.69
C ALA A 189 -0.87 14.23 -15.29
N GLY A 190 -1.91 13.43 -15.03
CA GLY A 190 -2.50 13.30 -13.70
C GLY A 190 -1.53 12.81 -12.62
N GLY A 191 -0.51 12.00 -12.98
CA GLY A 191 0.54 11.57 -12.04
C GLY A 191 1.44 12.71 -11.54
N ALA A 192 1.50 13.84 -12.25
CA ALA A 192 2.27 15.01 -11.86
C ALA A 192 1.64 15.81 -10.71
N TYR A 193 0.33 15.69 -10.53
CA TYR A 193 -0.39 16.43 -9.47
C TYR A 193 -0.05 15.91 -8.07
N VAL A 194 0.16 14.59 -7.91
CA VAL A 194 0.46 14.01 -6.60
C VAL A 194 1.69 14.66 -5.97
N PRO A 195 2.87 14.73 -6.62
CA PRO A 195 4.00 15.43 -6.05
C PRO A 195 3.80 16.96 -5.98
N ALA A 196 3.22 17.58 -7.01
CA ALA A 196 3.06 19.03 -7.07
C ALA A 196 2.12 19.58 -5.97
N MET A 197 1.25 18.77 -5.40
CA MET A 197 0.31 19.15 -4.34
C MET A 197 0.72 18.59 -2.96
N SER A 198 1.88 17.97 -2.84
CA SER A 198 2.39 17.48 -1.55
C SER A 198 3.00 18.62 -0.73
N ASP A 199 3.00 18.46 0.59
CA ASP A 199 3.60 19.42 1.53
C ASP A 199 5.15 19.39 1.46
N VAL A 200 5.70 18.22 1.11
CA VAL A 200 7.13 18.04 0.86
C VAL A 200 7.29 17.16 -0.39
N THR A 201 8.07 17.65 -1.34
CA THR A 201 8.37 16.92 -2.58
C THR A 201 9.87 16.70 -2.74
N ILE A 202 10.27 15.44 -2.84
CA ILE A 202 11.63 14.98 -3.07
C ILE A 202 11.70 14.44 -4.49
N ILE A 203 12.70 14.80 -5.27
CA ILE A 203 12.86 14.32 -6.64
C ILE A 203 14.23 13.70 -6.85
N VAL A 204 14.28 12.54 -7.52
CA VAL A 204 15.55 11.87 -7.87
C VAL A 204 16.12 12.48 -9.13
N LYS A 205 17.36 12.94 -9.05
CA LYS A 205 18.13 13.53 -10.15
C LYS A 205 18.24 12.58 -11.34
N ASP A 206 18.14 13.12 -12.56
CA ASP A 206 18.28 12.38 -13.83
C ASP A 206 17.33 11.16 -13.99
N GLN A 207 16.34 11.02 -13.09
CA GLN A 207 15.40 9.90 -13.06
C GLN A 207 13.96 10.36 -12.84
N GLY A 208 13.77 11.25 -11.87
CA GLY A 208 12.46 11.82 -11.55
C GLY A 208 12.11 12.96 -12.50
N THR A 209 10.87 12.96 -13.00
CA THR A 209 10.36 14.07 -13.82
C THR A 209 8.93 14.40 -13.45
N ILE A 210 8.56 15.69 -13.47
CA ILE A 210 7.19 16.17 -13.25
C ILE A 210 6.81 17.08 -14.41
N PHE A 211 5.85 16.66 -15.23
CA PHE A 211 5.31 17.49 -16.30
C PHE A 211 3.90 17.02 -16.70
N LEU A 212 3.07 17.94 -17.17
CA LEU A 212 1.72 17.63 -17.66
C LEU A 212 1.75 16.93 -19.01
N ALA A 213 2.67 17.35 -19.89
CA ALA A 213 2.90 16.78 -21.20
C ALA A 213 4.38 16.46 -21.38
N GLY A 214 4.69 15.22 -21.74
CA GLY A 214 6.08 14.82 -22.01
C GLY A 214 6.65 15.38 -23.32
N PRO A 215 7.97 15.27 -23.53
CA PRO A 215 8.65 15.86 -24.69
C PRO A 215 8.02 15.54 -26.06
N PRO A 216 7.51 14.32 -26.34
CA PRO A 216 6.85 14.03 -27.60
C PRO A 216 5.59 14.85 -27.83
N LEU A 217 4.80 15.10 -26.78
CA LEU A 217 3.58 15.86 -26.88
C LEU A 217 3.85 17.36 -26.99
N VAL A 218 4.88 17.88 -26.28
CA VAL A 218 5.36 19.26 -26.42
C VAL A 218 5.79 19.50 -27.87
N ARG A 219 6.60 18.62 -28.43
CA ARG A 219 7.05 18.72 -29.82
C ARG A 219 5.88 18.71 -30.81
N ALA A 220 4.87 17.86 -30.59
CA ALA A 220 3.69 17.81 -31.45
C ALA A 220 2.83 19.08 -31.37
N ALA A 221 2.74 19.70 -30.18
CA ALA A 221 1.88 20.87 -29.95
C ALA A 221 2.56 22.20 -30.33
N THR A 222 3.87 22.36 -30.06
CA THR A 222 4.60 23.64 -30.20
C THR A 222 5.75 23.59 -31.19
N GLY A 223 6.17 22.39 -31.64
CA GLY A 223 7.38 22.20 -32.46
C GLY A 223 8.69 22.24 -31.66
N GLU A 224 8.63 22.52 -30.37
CA GLU A 224 9.80 22.62 -29.51
C GLU A 224 10.44 21.24 -29.25
N VAL A 225 11.76 21.16 -29.32
CA VAL A 225 12.52 19.96 -29.02
C VAL A 225 13.22 20.16 -27.67
N VAL A 226 12.78 19.44 -26.68
CA VAL A 226 13.26 19.53 -25.30
C VAL A 226 13.44 18.12 -24.72
N SER A 227 14.48 17.92 -23.90
CA SER A 227 14.65 16.69 -23.15
C SER A 227 13.70 16.62 -21.94
N ALA A 228 13.47 15.43 -21.39
CA ALA A 228 12.64 15.26 -20.20
C ALA A 228 13.23 16.00 -18.99
N GLU A 229 14.57 16.00 -18.85
CA GLU A 229 15.26 16.68 -17.76
C GLU A 229 15.14 18.21 -17.88
N GLU A 230 15.30 18.77 -19.08
CA GLU A 230 15.09 20.21 -19.33
C GLU A 230 13.65 20.66 -19.19
N LEU A 231 12.69 19.77 -19.51
CA LEU A 231 11.26 20.10 -19.42
C LEU A 231 10.76 20.08 -17.97
N GLY A 232 11.16 19.11 -17.17
CA GLY A 232 10.64 18.94 -15.83
C GLY A 232 11.41 17.94 -14.98
N GLY A 233 12.74 17.97 -15.09
CA GLY A 233 13.63 17.14 -14.28
C GLY A 233 13.92 17.75 -12.90
N GLY A 234 14.76 17.03 -12.15
CA GLY A 234 15.10 17.37 -10.78
C GLY A 234 15.71 18.76 -10.60
N ASP A 235 16.65 19.16 -11.45
CA ASP A 235 17.29 20.48 -11.38
C ASP A 235 16.28 21.61 -11.68
N VAL A 236 15.43 21.41 -12.67
CA VAL A 236 14.39 22.40 -13.02
C VAL A 236 13.44 22.63 -11.85
N HIS A 237 12.98 21.57 -11.20
CA HIS A 237 11.96 21.70 -10.15
C HIS A 237 12.52 22.10 -8.79
N THR A 238 13.77 21.82 -8.50
CA THR A 238 14.39 22.23 -7.23
C THR A 238 15.05 23.62 -7.29
N ARG A 239 15.42 24.10 -8.50
CA ARG A 239 16.18 25.34 -8.64
C ARG A 239 15.41 26.46 -9.34
N LEU A 240 14.56 26.14 -10.32
CA LEU A 240 13.89 27.15 -11.15
C LEU A 240 12.41 27.32 -10.80
N SER A 241 11.64 26.22 -10.76
CA SER A 241 10.19 26.32 -10.54
C SER A 241 9.78 26.25 -9.07
N GLY A 242 10.60 25.63 -8.21
CA GLY A 242 10.27 25.43 -6.80
C GLY A 242 9.16 24.42 -6.53
N VAL A 243 8.82 23.57 -7.50
CA VAL A 243 7.80 22.51 -7.33
C VAL A 243 8.32 21.37 -6.47
N ALA A 244 9.62 21.09 -6.50
CA ALA A 244 10.26 20.13 -5.61
C ALA A 244 11.16 20.83 -4.60
N ASP A 245 11.14 20.35 -3.36
CA ASP A 245 11.88 20.95 -2.24
C ASP A 245 13.30 20.39 -2.12
N LEU A 246 13.48 19.09 -2.42
CA LEU A 246 14.75 18.39 -2.21
C LEU A 246 15.15 17.58 -3.44
N LEU A 247 16.43 17.71 -3.82
CA LEU A 247 17.05 16.88 -4.86
C LEU A 247 17.77 15.68 -4.23
N ALA A 248 17.45 14.49 -4.66
CA ALA A 248 18.13 13.26 -4.27
C ALA A 248 19.01 12.73 -5.39
N GLU A 249 20.15 12.14 -5.06
CA GLU A 249 21.09 11.59 -6.06
C GLU A 249 20.59 10.26 -6.66
N ASP A 250 19.91 9.44 -5.85
CA ASP A 250 19.37 8.14 -6.24
C ASP A 250 18.16 7.74 -5.38
N ASP A 251 17.59 6.55 -5.65
CA ASP A 251 16.45 6.00 -4.89
C ASP A 251 16.77 5.87 -3.39
N ALA A 252 17.99 5.44 -3.02
CA ALA A 252 18.36 5.24 -1.62
C ALA A 252 18.46 6.57 -0.87
N HIS A 253 19.07 7.59 -1.50
CA HIS A 253 19.13 8.94 -0.94
C HIS A 253 17.73 9.56 -0.82
N ALA A 254 16.86 9.37 -1.82
CA ALA A 254 15.49 9.87 -1.78
C ALA A 254 14.68 9.27 -0.62
N LEU A 255 14.82 7.96 -0.37
CA LEU A 255 14.17 7.30 0.77
C LEU A 255 14.74 7.79 2.11
N LEU A 256 16.03 8.05 2.22
CA LEU A 256 16.62 8.66 3.41
C LEU A 256 16.05 10.07 3.67
N LEU A 257 15.90 10.90 2.62
CA LEU A 257 15.29 12.23 2.75
C LEU A 257 13.81 12.12 3.14
N ALA A 258 13.07 11.15 2.61
CA ALA A 258 11.69 10.89 3.00
C ALA A 258 11.58 10.49 4.48
N ARG A 259 12.47 9.62 4.96
CA ARG A 259 12.55 9.26 6.39
C ARG A 259 12.79 10.49 7.26
N ARG A 260 13.72 11.36 6.87
CA ARG A 260 13.98 12.64 7.56
C ARG A 260 12.77 13.57 7.57
N ALA A 261 12.04 13.67 6.44
CA ALA A 261 10.82 14.45 6.36
C ALA A 261 9.76 13.90 7.33
N VAL A 262 9.57 12.58 7.42
CA VAL A 262 8.67 11.96 8.41
C VAL A 262 9.14 12.24 9.84
N ALA A 263 10.44 12.08 10.12
CA ALA A 263 10.99 12.35 11.46
C ALA A 263 10.73 13.81 11.91
N SER A 264 10.85 14.78 10.98
CA SER A 264 10.65 16.20 11.28
C SER A 264 9.18 16.58 11.56
N LEU A 265 8.21 15.72 11.25
CA LEU A 265 6.81 15.94 11.62
C LEU A 265 6.60 15.93 13.14
N ASN A 266 7.54 15.35 13.89
CA ASN A 266 7.55 15.28 15.34
C ASN A 266 6.21 14.84 15.95
N ARG A 267 5.52 13.92 15.30
CA ARG A 267 4.23 13.39 15.74
C ARG A 267 4.43 12.26 16.71
N ARG A 268 3.74 12.34 17.83
CA ARG A 268 3.58 11.22 18.76
C ARG A 268 2.11 10.85 18.83
N LYS A 269 1.76 9.67 18.33
CA LYS A 269 0.42 9.11 18.51
C LYS A 269 0.35 8.57 19.94
N THR A 270 -0.52 9.15 20.75
CA THR A 270 -0.81 8.61 22.07
C THR A 270 -1.84 7.49 21.91
N ALA A 271 -1.52 6.29 22.36
CA ALA A 271 -2.50 5.22 22.39
C ALA A 271 -3.67 5.61 23.32
N PRO A 272 -4.93 5.50 22.88
CA PRO A 272 -6.07 5.85 23.70
C PRO A 272 -6.34 4.84 24.84
N VAL A 273 -5.58 3.74 24.86
CA VAL A 273 -5.69 2.65 25.81
C VAL A 273 -4.33 2.30 26.40
N VAL A 274 -4.32 1.76 27.63
CA VAL A 274 -3.11 1.25 28.25
C VAL A 274 -2.71 -0.04 27.55
N LEU A 275 -1.53 -0.05 26.94
CA LEU A 275 -0.95 -1.23 26.31
C LEU A 275 -0.20 -2.06 27.36
N GLN A 276 -0.41 -3.37 27.35
CA GLN A 276 0.36 -4.34 28.10
C GLN A 276 1.34 -5.05 27.18
N THR A 277 2.36 -5.69 27.76
CA THR A 277 3.28 -6.53 26.98
C THR A 277 2.51 -7.69 26.34
N PRO A 278 2.57 -7.90 25.03
CA PRO A 278 1.90 -9.00 24.37
C PRO A 278 2.37 -10.35 24.88
N GLU A 279 1.45 -11.28 25.04
CA GLU A 279 1.75 -12.68 25.38
C GLU A 279 1.28 -13.60 24.24
N PRO A 280 2.04 -14.64 23.87
CA PRO A 280 1.54 -15.61 22.90
C PRO A 280 0.28 -16.32 23.44
N PRO A 281 -0.64 -16.72 22.57
CA PRO A 281 -1.75 -17.59 22.95
C PRO A 281 -1.22 -18.88 23.62
N ALA A 282 -2.02 -19.46 24.51
CA ALA A 282 -1.66 -20.70 25.19
C ALA A 282 -1.79 -21.95 24.29
N TYR A 283 -2.51 -21.82 23.20
CA TYR A 283 -2.73 -22.86 22.19
C TYR A 283 -2.11 -22.44 20.87
N ASP A 284 -1.69 -23.42 20.07
CA ASP A 284 -1.02 -23.17 18.79
C ASP A 284 -1.99 -22.52 17.78
N PRO A 285 -1.69 -21.32 17.24
CA PRO A 285 -2.50 -20.69 16.19
C PRO A 285 -2.65 -21.53 14.91
N GLU A 286 -1.69 -22.42 14.60
CA GLU A 286 -1.78 -23.33 13.44
C GLU A 286 -2.94 -24.32 13.55
N ASP A 287 -3.43 -24.60 14.77
CA ASP A 287 -4.62 -25.43 14.97
C ASP A 287 -5.88 -24.86 14.33
N LEU A 288 -5.93 -23.55 14.04
CA LEU A 288 -7.05 -22.89 13.35
C LEU A 288 -7.39 -23.61 12.04
N LEU A 289 -6.40 -24.14 11.36
CA LEU A 289 -6.59 -24.89 10.13
C LEU A 289 -7.44 -26.14 10.29
N GLY A 290 -7.37 -26.80 11.46
CA GLY A 290 -8.15 -27.99 11.76
C GLY A 290 -9.46 -27.72 12.52
N ILE A 291 -9.57 -26.52 13.14
CA ILE A 291 -10.75 -26.13 13.93
C ILE A 291 -11.85 -25.58 13.04
N VAL A 292 -11.50 -24.68 12.10
CA VAL A 292 -12.48 -24.07 11.21
C VAL A 292 -12.91 -25.07 10.15
N PRO A 293 -14.22 -25.44 10.11
CA PRO A 293 -14.70 -26.37 9.10
C PRO A 293 -14.55 -25.81 7.69
N ALA A 294 -14.17 -26.65 6.74
CA ALA A 294 -14.14 -26.27 5.33
C ALA A 294 -15.55 -26.00 4.77
N GLU A 295 -16.56 -26.68 5.33
CA GLU A 295 -17.96 -26.48 4.99
C GLU A 295 -18.60 -25.42 5.89
N THR A 296 -19.06 -24.32 5.30
CA THR A 296 -19.59 -23.15 6.03
C THR A 296 -20.88 -23.43 6.84
N LYS A 297 -21.58 -24.54 6.58
CA LYS A 297 -22.78 -24.95 7.31
C LYS A 297 -22.47 -25.73 8.59
N THR A 298 -21.23 -26.19 8.76
CA THR A 298 -20.83 -26.96 9.94
C THR A 298 -20.53 -26.01 11.09
N PRO A 299 -21.29 -26.11 12.21
CA PRO A 299 -21.05 -25.25 13.37
C PRO A 299 -19.76 -25.66 14.09
N TYR A 300 -19.12 -24.67 14.71
CA TYR A 300 -17.96 -24.88 15.60
C TYR A 300 -17.97 -23.82 16.72
N ASP A 301 -17.27 -24.07 17.81
CA ASP A 301 -17.17 -23.11 18.91
C ASP A 301 -16.13 -22.04 18.56
N ILE A 302 -16.59 -20.81 18.36
CA ILE A 302 -15.73 -19.66 18.05
C ILE A 302 -14.73 -19.35 19.18
N ARG A 303 -14.99 -19.80 20.43
CA ARG A 303 -14.06 -19.62 21.54
C ARG A 303 -12.75 -20.38 21.32
N GLU A 304 -12.76 -21.45 20.53
CA GLU A 304 -11.54 -22.14 20.11
C GLU A 304 -10.64 -21.28 19.21
N VAL A 305 -11.26 -20.42 18.35
CA VAL A 305 -10.54 -19.42 17.55
C VAL A 305 -10.00 -18.31 18.46
N ILE A 306 -10.84 -17.77 19.34
CA ILE A 306 -10.46 -16.72 20.28
C ILE A 306 -9.27 -17.18 21.14
N ALA A 307 -9.31 -18.43 21.65
CA ALA A 307 -8.26 -18.99 22.49
C ALA A 307 -6.87 -19.06 21.78
N ARG A 308 -6.85 -19.01 20.44
CA ARG A 308 -5.62 -19.02 19.62
C ARG A 308 -5.21 -17.68 19.05
N THR A 309 -5.97 -16.64 19.40
CA THR A 309 -5.75 -15.28 18.85
C THR A 309 -5.42 -14.28 19.94
N VAL A 310 -6.00 -14.42 21.14
CA VAL A 310 -5.83 -13.43 22.21
C VAL A 310 -4.69 -13.77 23.14
N ASP A 311 -4.11 -12.75 23.77
CA ASP A 311 -2.99 -12.85 24.68
C ASP A 311 -3.25 -13.82 25.84
N GLY A 312 -2.37 -14.83 25.98
CA GLY A 312 -2.45 -15.86 27.00
C GLY A 312 -3.75 -16.65 27.01
N SER A 313 -4.52 -16.62 25.88
CA SER A 313 -5.87 -17.21 25.75
C SER A 313 -6.85 -16.70 26.80
N ARG A 314 -6.68 -15.45 27.27
CA ARG A 314 -7.56 -14.82 28.25
C ARG A 314 -8.67 -14.04 27.57
N PHE A 315 -9.89 -14.33 27.94
CA PHE A 315 -11.10 -13.70 27.39
C PHE A 315 -12.19 -13.57 28.45
N ASP A 316 -12.82 -12.42 28.51
CA ASP A 316 -13.98 -12.16 29.35
C ASP A 316 -15.20 -11.97 28.44
N GLU A 317 -16.10 -12.97 28.45
CA GLU A 317 -17.26 -12.98 27.56
C GLU A 317 -18.34 -12.04 28.10
N PHE A 318 -18.75 -11.10 27.24
CA PHE A 318 -19.84 -10.19 27.56
C PHE A 318 -21.20 -10.85 27.32
N LYS A 319 -22.08 -10.84 28.33
CA LYS A 319 -23.44 -11.42 28.27
C LYS A 319 -23.50 -12.88 27.78
N PRO A 320 -22.73 -13.83 28.36
CA PRO A 320 -22.61 -15.20 27.84
C PRO A 320 -23.91 -16.01 27.79
N ARG A 321 -24.98 -15.52 28.43
CA ARG A 321 -26.30 -16.16 28.47
C ARG A 321 -27.34 -15.49 27.58
N TYR A 322 -27.00 -14.38 26.90
CA TYR A 322 -27.88 -13.63 26.04
C TYR A 322 -27.35 -13.57 24.61
N GLY A 323 -28.21 -13.95 23.64
CA GLY A 323 -27.76 -13.95 22.22
C GLY A 323 -26.66 -14.97 21.95
N THR A 324 -26.79 -16.20 22.40
CA THR A 324 -25.76 -17.24 22.44
C THR A 324 -25.22 -17.69 21.07
N THR A 325 -25.72 -17.12 19.98
CA THR A 325 -25.18 -17.31 18.62
C THR A 325 -24.01 -16.38 18.32
N ILE A 326 -23.74 -15.41 19.19
CA ILE A 326 -22.63 -14.44 19.06
C ILE A 326 -21.84 -14.46 20.38
N VAL A 327 -20.52 -14.57 20.26
CA VAL A 327 -19.58 -14.46 21.37
C VAL A 327 -18.92 -13.08 21.32
N CYS A 328 -19.07 -12.30 22.36
CA CYS A 328 -18.54 -10.93 22.45
C CYS A 328 -17.66 -10.79 23.69
#